data_ded75dc401a38ab8988a90060d46f29c
#
_entry.id   ded75dc401a38ab8988a90060d46f29c
#
_cell.length_a   1.000
_cell.length_b   1.000
_cell.length_c   1.000
_cell.angle_alpha   90.00
_cell.angle_beta   90.00
_cell.angle_gamma   90.00
#
_symmetry.space_group_name_H-M   'P 1'
#
loop_
_entity.id
_entity.type
_entity.pdbx_description
1 polymer ?
#
loop_
_entity_poly.entity_id
_entity_poly.type
_entity_poly.pdbx_seq_one_letter_code
_entity_poly.pdbx_strand_id
1 'polypeptide(L)'
;NILFAGLYLNHGNNFNLALEKYLKLFELNNNIHNVNNGENLFLSGISDCGNVIKDEASIVKNEKKYKIFDIYLTKKKLNLFQIKKINGFRKFQSKINYLNKLHTKAKLNKKLEKIIKNTDVIIYGPGTQYSSLYPSYLTTGLDKIVRKSKALKIFILNIVKDKDIV
;
A
#
# COMPACT_ATOMS: atom_id res chain seq x y z
N ASN A 1 -12.37 3.02 15.87
CA ASN A 1 -12.12 3.93 14.73
C ASN A 1 -12.33 5.41 15.06
N ILE A 2 -13.41 5.80 15.78
CA ILE A 2 -13.69 7.22 16.14
C ILE A 2 -12.59 7.80 17.03
N LEU A 3 -12.15 7.06 18.05
CA LEU A 3 -11.07 7.47 18.93
C LEU A 3 -9.75 7.71 18.17
N PHE A 4 -9.38 6.79 17.27
CA PHE A 4 -8.18 6.97 16.46
C PHE A 4 -8.31 8.20 15.51
N ALA A 5 -9.49 8.41 14.93
CA ALA A 5 -9.75 9.59 14.11
C ALA A 5 -9.62 10.89 14.94
N GLY A 6 -10.13 10.91 16.16
CA GLY A 6 -9.96 12.02 17.09
C GLY A 6 -8.49 12.30 17.41
N LEU A 7 -7.71 11.26 17.70
CA LEU A 7 -6.25 11.39 17.92
C LEU A 7 -5.54 11.90 16.67
N TYR A 8 -5.91 11.41 15.49
CA TYR A 8 -5.33 11.85 14.22
C TYR A 8 -5.56 13.35 13.97
N LEU A 9 -6.79 13.82 14.15
CA LEU A 9 -7.15 15.24 14.00
C LEU A 9 -6.44 16.10 15.04
N ASN A 10 -6.44 15.69 16.31
CA ASN A 10 -5.84 16.42 17.41
C ASN A 10 -4.30 16.55 17.31
N HIS A 11 -3.65 15.67 16.55
CA HIS A 11 -2.21 15.68 16.35
C HIS A 11 -1.82 16.16 14.93
N GLY A 12 -2.58 17.10 14.37
CA GLY A 12 -2.25 17.76 13.11
C GLY A 12 -2.22 16.84 11.91
N ASN A 13 -3.12 15.86 11.87
CA ASN A 13 -3.19 14.85 10.81
C ASN A 13 -1.91 14.00 10.67
N ASN A 14 -1.17 13.83 11.75
CA ASN A 14 0.02 12.98 11.78
C ASN A 14 -0.37 11.54 12.18
N PHE A 15 -0.46 10.64 11.19
CA PHE A 15 -0.88 9.26 11.40
C PHE A 15 0.04 8.50 12.37
N ASN A 16 1.36 8.64 12.20
CA ASN A 16 2.32 7.91 13.03
C ASN A 16 2.30 8.38 14.49
N LEU A 17 2.14 9.67 14.72
CA LEU A 17 1.99 10.22 16.07
C LEU A 17 0.66 9.80 16.70
N ALA A 18 -0.43 9.82 15.93
CA ALA A 18 -1.73 9.34 16.40
C ALA A 18 -1.67 7.85 16.79
N LEU A 19 -0.96 7.02 16.01
CA LEU A 19 -0.75 5.61 16.33
C LEU A 19 0.04 5.44 17.63
N GLU A 20 1.11 6.17 17.84
CA GLU A 20 1.89 6.13 19.08
C GLU A 20 1.03 6.50 20.30
N LYS A 21 0.22 7.57 20.19
CA LYS A 21 -0.69 7.98 21.24
C LYS A 21 -1.80 6.97 21.50
N TYR A 22 -2.32 6.35 20.45
CA TYR A 22 -3.32 5.30 20.57
C TYR A 22 -2.77 4.08 21.32
N LEU A 23 -1.59 3.62 20.95
CA LEU A 23 -0.94 2.48 21.62
C LEU A 23 -0.67 2.79 23.10
N LYS A 24 -0.20 4.01 23.40
CA LYS A 24 0.06 4.44 24.79
C LYS A 24 -1.23 4.51 25.61
N LEU A 25 -2.33 4.99 25.03
CA LEU A 25 -3.62 5.12 25.72
C LEU A 25 -4.18 3.77 26.19
N PHE A 26 -3.92 2.72 25.43
CA PHE A 26 -4.36 1.36 25.74
C PHE A 26 -3.27 0.50 26.41
N GLU A 27 -2.16 1.12 26.81
CA GLU A 27 -1.02 0.43 27.43
C GLU A 27 -0.52 -0.78 26.61
N LEU A 28 -0.67 -0.69 25.28
CA LEU A 28 -0.26 -1.75 24.39
C LEU A 28 1.26 -1.70 24.19
N ASN A 29 1.94 -2.70 24.72
CA ASN A 29 3.39 -2.87 24.57
C ASN A 29 3.81 -3.39 23.17
N ASN A 30 2.87 -3.47 22.24
CA ASN A 30 3.12 -3.95 20.89
C ASN A 30 3.79 -2.87 20.03
N ASN A 31 4.89 -3.24 19.38
CA ASN A 31 5.59 -2.38 18.43
C ASN A 31 4.87 -2.37 17.08
N ILE A 32 3.76 -1.64 16.99
CA ILE A 32 3.06 -1.42 15.72
C ILE A 32 3.61 -0.18 15.05
N HIS A 33 4.11 -0.32 13.85
CA HIS A 33 4.67 0.78 13.07
C HIS A 33 4.07 0.82 11.68
N ASN A 34 3.72 2.03 11.25
CA ASN A 34 3.38 2.24 9.85
C ASN A 34 4.64 2.11 8.98
N VAL A 35 4.50 1.50 7.82
CA VAL A 35 5.62 1.27 6.89
C VAL A 35 6.17 2.59 6.33
N ASN A 36 5.30 3.57 6.10
CA ASN A 36 5.64 4.88 5.56
C ASN A 36 5.50 6.00 6.61
N ASN A 37 5.77 7.24 6.20
CA ASN A 37 5.67 8.40 7.10
C ASN A 37 4.23 8.87 7.36
N GLY A 38 3.22 8.09 6.96
CA GLY A 38 1.80 8.44 7.14
C GLY A 38 1.27 9.36 6.04
N GLU A 39 1.89 9.33 4.86
CA GLU A 39 1.39 10.07 3.71
C GLU A 39 -0.03 9.61 3.34
N ASN A 40 -0.94 10.55 3.17
CA ASN A 40 -2.30 10.28 2.72
C ASN A 40 -2.30 10.06 1.20
N LEU A 41 -2.19 8.80 0.79
CA LEU A 41 -2.14 8.39 -0.60
C LEU A 41 -3.34 7.50 -0.95
N PHE A 42 -3.73 7.55 -2.21
CA PHE A 42 -4.86 6.78 -2.74
C PHE A 42 -4.35 5.67 -3.64
N LEU A 43 -4.92 4.48 -3.48
CA LEU A 43 -4.61 3.33 -4.30
C LEU A 43 -5.42 3.37 -5.59
N SER A 44 -4.75 3.13 -6.71
CA SER A 44 -5.34 2.91 -8.02
C SER A 44 -4.58 1.82 -8.75
N GLY A 45 -5.12 1.31 -9.83
CA GLY A 45 -4.47 0.23 -10.59
C GLY A 45 -4.91 0.17 -12.04
N ILE A 46 -4.36 -0.80 -12.74
CA ILE A 46 -4.76 -1.15 -14.11
C ILE A 46 -4.79 -2.68 -14.25
N SER A 47 -5.81 -3.18 -14.94
CA SER A 47 -5.89 -4.60 -15.26
C SER A 47 -5.03 -4.93 -16.49
N ASP A 48 -4.80 -6.22 -16.72
CA ASP A 48 -4.13 -6.76 -17.91
C ASP A 48 -4.85 -6.38 -19.21
N CYS A 49 -6.19 -6.27 -19.17
CA CYS A 49 -7.02 -5.78 -20.28
C CYS A 49 -6.98 -4.23 -20.45
N GLY A 50 -6.24 -3.52 -19.62
CA GLY A 50 -6.11 -2.05 -19.68
C GLY A 50 -7.26 -1.27 -19.08
N ASN A 51 -8.11 -1.90 -18.26
CA ASN A 51 -9.16 -1.21 -17.51
C ASN A 51 -8.57 -0.50 -16.28
N VAL A 52 -8.95 0.75 -16.09
CA VAL A 52 -8.52 1.53 -14.92
C VAL A 52 -9.29 1.09 -13.69
N ILE A 53 -8.56 0.82 -12.62
CA ILE A 53 -9.07 0.52 -11.28
C ILE A 53 -8.87 1.76 -10.43
N LYS A 54 -9.94 2.44 -10.06
CA LYS A 54 -9.89 3.80 -9.51
C LYS A 54 -9.61 3.88 -8.01
N ASP A 55 -9.86 2.80 -7.27
CA ASP A 55 -9.74 2.75 -5.81
C ASP A 55 -9.65 1.31 -5.30
N GLU A 56 -9.34 1.16 -4.01
CA GLU A 56 -9.23 -0.14 -3.34
C GLU A 56 -10.52 -0.97 -3.44
N ALA A 57 -11.68 -0.35 -3.24
CA ALA A 57 -12.96 -1.06 -3.35
C ALA A 57 -13.18 -1.63 -4.77
N SER A 58 -12.68 -0.93 -5.79
CA SER A 58 -12.70 -1.39 -7.17
C SER A 58 -11.69 -2.51 -7.42
N ILE A 59 -10.55 -2.52 -6.73
CA ILE A 59 -9.60 -3.64 -6.75
C ILE A 59 -10.32 -4.90 -6.29
N VAL A 60 -10.88 -4.88 -5.07
CA VAL A 60 -11.60 -6.03 -4.47
C VAL A 60 -12.78 -6.50 -5.33
N LYS A 61 -13.54 -5.59 -5.95
CA LYS A 61 -14.68 -5.94 -6.82
C LYS A 61 -14.27 -6.55 -8.16
N ASN A 62 -13.16 -6.10 -8.72
CA ASN A 62 -12.71 -6.52 -10.05
C ASN A 62 -11.83 -7.78 -10.04
N GLU A 63 -11.42 -8.23 -8.87
CA GLU A 63 -10.68 -9.48 -8.64
C GLU A 63 -11.30 -10.71 -9.32
N LYS A 64 -12.62 -10.69 -9.48
CA LYS A 64 -13.34 -11.78 -10.16
C LYS A 64 -13.40 -11.67 -11.68
N LYS A 65 -13.06 -10.50 -12.25
CA LYS A 65 -13.26 -10.24 -13.69
C LYS A 65 -11.95 -10.10 -14.48
N TYR A 66 -10.93 -9.50 -13.88
CA TYR A 66 -9.72 -9.14 -14.58
C TYR A 66 -8.51 -9.35 -13.67
N LYS A 67 -7.42 -9.80 -14.26
CA LYS A 67 -6.13 -9.85 -13.57
C LYS A 67 -5.57 -8.45 -13.40
N ILE A 68 -5.16 -8.11 -12.18
CA ILE A 68 -4.51 -6.84 -11.92
C ILE A 68 -3.10 -6.90 -12.51
N PHE A 69 -2.77 -5.97 -13.38
CA PHE A 69 -1.45 -5.86 -13.99
C PHE A 69 -0.49 -5.09 -13.10
N ASP A 70 -0.93 -3.92 -12.59
CA ASP A 70 -0.10 -3.07 -11.73
C ASP A 70 -0.96 -2.15 -10.88
N ILE A 71 -0.37 -1.64 -9.75
CA ILE A 71 -1.01 -0.70 -8.84
C ILE A 71 -0.13 0.53 -8.62
N TYR A 72 -0.77 1.65 -8.28
CA TYR A 72 -0.15 2.94 -8.14
C TYR A 72 -0.66 3.67 -6.90
N LEU A 73 0.22 4.37 -6.20
CA LEU A 73 -0.15 5.31 -5.15
C LEU A 73 -0.22 6.71 -5.74
N THR A 74 -1.32 7.44 -5.51
CA THR A 74 -1.52 8.78 -6.04
C THR A 74 -1.85 9.78 -4.92
N LYS A 75 -1.48 11.05 -5.08
CA LYS A 75 -1.77 12.11 -4.10
C LYS A 75 -3.26 12.43 -3.98
N LYS A 76 -4.03 12.18 -5.03
CA LYS A 76 -5.48 12.42 -5.08
C LYS A 76 -6.14 11.23 -5.78
N LYS A 77 -7.40 10.96 -5.45
CA LYS A 77 -8.20 9.98 -6.20
C LYS A 77 -8.22 10.34 -7.68
N LEU A 78 -8.15 9.34 -8.55
CA LEU A 78 -8.32 9.55 -9.98
C LEU A 78 -9.70 10.16 -10.25
N ASN A 79 -9.71 11.32 -10.88
CA ASN A 79 -10.95 11.97 -11.28
C ASN A 79 -11.46 11.44 -12.63
N LEU A 80 -12.71 11.76 -12.97
CA LEU A 80 -13.35 11.29 -14.21
C LEU A 80 -12.59 11.71 -15.47
N PHE A 81 -11.97 12.90 -15.48
CA PHE A 81 -11.18 13.36 -16.62
C PHE A 81 -9.93 12.49 -16.82
N GLN A 82 -9.21 12.18 -15.74
CA GLN A 82 -8.03 11.31 -15.80
C GLN A 82 -8.40 9.90 -16.25
N ILE A 83 -9.50 9.35 -15.70
CA ILE A 83 -9.99 8.02 -16.09
C ILE A 83 -10.36 7.98 -17.58
N LYS A 84 -11.12 8.97 -18.07
CA LYS A 84 -11.47 9.09 -19.49
C LYS A 84 -10.22 9.20 -20.37
N LYS A 85 -9.25 10.00 -19.95
CA LYS A 85 -7.97 10.15 -20.67
C LYS A 85 -7.20 8.84 -20.76
N ILE A 86 -7.07 8.09 -19.66
CA ILE A 86 -6.39 6.80 -19.65
C ILE A 86 -7.12 5.81 -20.55
N ASN A 87 -8.44 5.74 -20.46
CA ASN A 87 -9.24 4.84 -21.30
C ASN A 87 -9.15 5.18 -22.79
N GLY A 88 -8.95 6.45 -23.13
CA GLY A 88 -8.76 6.92 -24.50
C GLY A 88 -7.42 6.56 -25.14
N PHE A 89 -6.42 6.16 -24.38
CA PHE A 89 -5.16 5.68 -24.95
C PHE A 89 -5.33 4.32 -25.64
N ARG A 90 -5.01 4.25 -26.92
CA ARG A 90 -5.07 2.99 -27.70
C ARG A 90 -3.99 1.99 -27.26
N LYS A 91 -2.77 2.46 -26.98
CA LYS A 91 -1.63 1.62 -26.58
C LYS A 91 -1.63 1.42 -25.06
N PHE A 92 -1.54 0.18 -24.60
CA PHE A 92 -1.44 -0.19 -23.19
C PHE A 92 -0.28 0.53 -22.50
N GLN A 93 0.89 0.58 -23.14
CA GLN A 93 2.07 1.27 -22.62
C GLN A 93 1.81 2.77 -22.34
N SER A 94 0.99 3.44 -23.15
CA SER A 94 0.63 4.85 -22.91
C SER A 94 -0.21 5.03 -21.65
N LYS A 95 -1.07 4.07 -21.32
CA LYS A 95 -1.82 4.03 -20.05
C LYS A 95 -0.88 3.90 -18.86
N ILE A 96 0.04 2.92 -18.93
CA ILE A 96 1.08 2.70 -17.91
C ILE A 96 1.93 3.96 -17.71
N ASN A 97 2.42 4.55 -18.78
CA ASN A 97 3.27 5.76 -18.72
C ASN A 97 2.52 6.92 -18.06
N TYR A 98 1.23 7.06 -18.31
CA TYR A 98 0.42 8.10 -17.68
C TYR A 98 0.20 7.84 -16.19
N LEU A 99 -0.10 6.61 -15.79
CA LEU A 99 -0.23 6.21 -14.38
C LEU A 99 1.09 6.37 -13.63
N ASN A 100 2.22 6.03 -14.24
CA ASN A 100 3.55 6.26 -13.67
C ASN A 100 3.83 7.74 -13.39
N LYS A 101 3.35 8.66 -14.24
CA LYS A 101 3.47 10.11 -13.99
C LYS A 101 2.62 10.59 -12.80
N LEU A 102 1.53 9.91 -12.50
CA LEU A 102 0.67 10.21 -11.35
C LEU A 102 1.15 9.53 -10.07
N HIS A 103 1.96 8.48 -10.21
CA HIS A 103 2.47 7.71 -9.08
C HIS A 103 3.31 8.58 -8.14
N THR A 104 2.99 8.47 -6.85
CA THR A 104 3.70 9.17 -5.77
C THR A 104 4.43 8.15 -4.91
N LYS A 105 5.69 8.40 -4.68
CA LYS A 105 6.54 7.56 -3.84
C LYS A 105 6.27 7.85 -2.36
N ALA A 106 5.74 6.88 -1.64
CA ALA A 106 5.69 6.91 -0.18
C ALA A 106 7.11 6.80 0.39
N LYS A 107 7.41 7.53 1.47
CA LYS A 107 8.73 7.52 2.11
C LYS A 107 8.75 6.51 3.26
N LEU A 108 9.81 5.74 3.35
CA LEU A 108 9.99 4.78 4.43
C LEU A 108 10.02 5.47 5.81
N ASN A 109 9.33 4.89 6.76
CA ASN A 109 9.41 5.28 8.17
C ASN A 109 10.81 4.95 8.71
N LYS A 110 11.54 5.99 9.17
CA LYS A 110 12.90 5.83 9.71
C LYS A 110 12.97 4.92 10.95
N LYS A 111 11.91 4.86 11.76
CA LYS A 111 11.84 3.93 12.90
C LYS A 111 11.83 2.48 12.43
N LEU A 112 11.04 2.18 11.39
CA LEU A 112 10.97 0.85 10.82
C LEU A 112 12.30 0.43 10.19
N GLU A 113 13.03 1.34 9.56
CA GLU A 113 14.35 1.05 9.01
C GLU A 113 15.32 0.51 10.07
N LYS A 114 15.34 1.13 11.28
CA LYS A 114 16.17 0.68 12.39
C LYS A 114 15.73 -0.70 12.90
N ILE A 115 14.42 -0.94 12.97
CA ILE A 115 13.85 -2.22 13.43
C ILE A 115 14.26 -3.34 12.47
N ILE A 116 14.05 -3.17 11.17
CA ILE A 116 14.36 -4.20 10.16
C ILE A 116 15.84 -4.57 10.16
N LYS A 117 16.75 -3.61 10.41
CA LYS A 117 18.18 -3.89 10.50
C LYS A 117 18.57 -4.81 11.65
N ASN A 118 17.80 -4.80 12.75
CA ASN A 118 18.07 -5.54 13.98
C ASN A 118 17.11 -6.71 14.19
N THR A 119 16.32 -7.07 13.19
CA THR A 119 15.35 -8.15 13.26
C THR A 119 15.99 -9.46 12.80
N ASP A 120 15.74 -10.56 13.52
CA ASP A 120 16.22 -11.90 13.18
C ASP A 120 15.31 -12.62 12.21
N VAL A 121 14.01 -12.34 12.25
CA VAL A 121 13.00 -12.97 11.39
C VAL A 121 12.04 -11.93 10.84
N ILE A 122 11.80 -11.97 9.53
CA ILE A 122 10.78 -11.18 8.84
C ILE A 122 9.71 -12.14 8.34
N ILE A 123 8.47 -11.95 8.80
CA ILE A 123 7.33 -12.77 8.38
C ILE A 123 6.41 -11.92 7.51
N TYR A 124 6.22 -12.35 6.27
CA TYR A 124 5.17 -11.82 5.40
C TYR A 124 3.88 -12.55 5.74
N GLY A 125 2.95 -11.86 6.38
CA GLY A 125 1.66 -12.43 6.77
C GLY A 125 0.75 -12.74 5.57
N PRO A 126 -0.30 -13.53 5.78
CA PRO A 126 -1.32 -13.77 4.77
C PRO A 126 -2.11 -12.49 4.51
N GLY A 127 -2.68 -12.36 3.31
CA GLY A 127 -3.52 -11.22 2.92
C GLY A 127 -3.67 -11.13 1.42
N THR A 128 -4.65 -10.33 0.99
CA THR A 128 -4.84 -10.04 -0.43
C THR A 128 -3.65 -9.24 -0.96
N GLN A 129 -3.07 -9.71 -2.06
CA GLN A 129 -1.80 -9.17 -2.56
C GLN A 129 -1.93 -7.68 -2.92
N TYR A 130 -2.84 -7.35 -3.81
CA TYR A 130 -2.91 -6.01 -4.41
C TYR A 130 -3.59 -4.96 -3.55
N SER A 131 -4.51 -5.33 -2.65
CA SER A 131 -5.21 -4.39 -1.79
C SER A 131 -4.57 -4.24 -0.40
N SER A 132 -3.97 -5.31 0.14
CA SER A 132 -3.45 -5.31 1.51
C SER A 132 -1.92 -5.25 1.60
N LEU A 133 -1.21 -6.07 0.82
CA LEU A 133 0.25 -6.23 0.97
C LEU A 133 1.04 -5.32 0.03
N TYR A 134 0.70 -5.33 -1.25
CA TYR A 134 1.45 -4.59 -2.28
C TYR A 134 1.55 -3.08 -2.05
N PRO A 135 0.50 -2.38 -1.54
CA PRO A 135 0.61 -0.96 -1.23
C PRO A 135 1.74 -0.62 -0.26
N SER A 136 1.99 -1.51 0.73
CA SER A 136 3.10 -1.35 1.66
C SER A 136 4.46 -1.52 0.97
N TYR A 137 4.56 -2.47 0.02
CA TYR A 137 5.80 -2.74 -0.72
C TYR A 137 6.19 -1.62 -1.69
N LEU A 138 5.25 -0.79 -2.12
CA LEU A 138 5.51 0.41 -2.93
C LEU A 138 6.21 1.54 -2.15
N THR A 139 6.42 1.36 -0.84
CA THR A 139 7.18 2.32 -0.03
C THR A 139 8.65 2.32 -0.44
N THR A 140 9.13 3.49 -0.86
CA THR A 140 10.48 3.67 -1.41
C THR A 140 11.56 3.27 -0.41
N GLY A 141 12.40 2.32 -0.80
CA GLY A 141 13.52 1.86 -0.01
C GLY A 141 13.22 0.67 0.91
N LEU A 142 11.95 0.28 1.08
CA LEU A 142 11.58 -0.90 1.85
C LEU A 142 12.22 -2.17 1.26
N ASP A 143 12.15 -2.34 -0.06
CA ASP A 143 12.76 -3.44 -0.79
C ASP A 143 14.26 -3.56 -0.50
N LYS A 144 14.96 -2.42 -0.51
CA LYS A 144 16.40 -2.36 -0.29
C LYS A 144 16.80 -2.78 1.12
N ILE A 145 16.09 -2.29 2.15
CA ILE A 145 16.44 -2.62 3.54
C ILE A 145 16.08 -4.06 3.87
N VAL A 146 14.93 -4.57 3.39
CA VAL A 146 14.53 -5.97 3.57
C VAL A 146 15.49 -6.91 2.86
N ARG A 147 15.93 -6.58 1.64
CA ARG A 147 16.90 -7.38 0.89
C ARG A 147 18.27 -7.42 1.55
N LYS A 148 18.71 -6.29 2.14
CA LYS A 148 19.98 -6.18 2.85
C LYS A 148 19.95 -6.79 4.25
N SER A 149 18.77 -7.00 4.83
CA SER A 149 18.63 -7.61 6.15
C SER A 149 19.10 -9.08 6.12
N LYS A 150 19.85 -9.47 7.16
CA LYS A 150 20.27 -10.86 7.40
C LYS A 150 19.15 -11.73 7.99
N ALA A 151 18.00 -11.13 8.33
CA ALA A 151 16.87 -11.84 8.89
C ALA A 151 16.41 -13.01 8.00
N LEU A 152 16.01 -14.09 8.65
CA LEU A 152 15.28 -15.17 7.98
C LEU A 152 13.96 -14.62 7.45
N LYS A 153 13.63 -14.88 6.19
CA LYS A 153 12.40 -14.38 5.55
C LYS A 153 11.44 -15.53 5.35
N ILE A 154 10.29 -15.45 6.00
CA ILE A 154 9.22 -16.46 5.95
C ILE A 154 8.00 -15.84 5.27
N PHE A 155 7.47 -16.50 4.27
CA PHE A 155 6.22 -16.11 3.61
C PHE A 155 5.10 -17.09 3.96
N ILE A 156 4.04 -16.58 4.59
CA ILE A 156 2.87 -17.39 4.94
C ILE A 156 1.85 -17.24 3.81
N LEU A 157 1.59 -18.35 3.13
CA LEU A 157 0.60 -18.42 2.07
C LEU A 157 -0.82 -18.40 2.62
N ASN A 158 -1.75 -17.86 1.84
CA ASN A 158 -3.18 -18.05 2.12
C ASN A 158 -3.56 -19.51 1.97
N ILE A 159 -4.36 -20.03 2.90
CA ILE A 159 -4.84 -21.44 2.87
C ILE A 159 -5.76 -21.65 1.67
N VAL A 160 -6.56 -20.65 1.34
CA VAL A 160 -7.43 -20.67 0.15
C VAL A 160 -6.80 -19.80 -0.92
N LYS A 161 -6.81 -20.30 -2.16
CA LYS A 161 -6.32 -19.54 -3.31
C LYS A 161 -6.99 -18.18 -3.34
N ASP A 162 -6.18 -17.13 -3.28
CA ASP A 162 -6.66 -15.76 -3.43
C ASP A 162 -7.23 -15.63 -4.84
N LYS A 163 -8.47 -15.19 -4.96
CA LYS A 163 -9.13 -15.06 -6.28
C LYS A 163 -8.44 -14.06 -7.20
N ASP A 164 -7.48 -13.34 -6.66
CA ASP A 164 -6.69 -12.30 -7.33
C ASP A 164 -5.43 -12.84 -8.01
N ILE A 165 -5.06 -14.08 -7.73
CA ILE A 165 -3.87 -14.75 -8.28
C ILE A 165 -4.35 -15.85 -9.21
N VAL A 166 -4.53 -15.52 -10.45
CA VAL A 166 -4.65 -16.51 -11.54
C VAL A 166 -3.33 -16.58 -12.29
#